data_5bab02bfc9f209608c96b287a97d7203
#
_entry.id   5bab02bfc9f209608c96b287a97d7203
#
_cell.length_a   1.000
_cell.length_b   1.000
_cell.length_c   1.000
_cell.angle_alpha   90.00
_cell.angle_beta   90.00
_cell.angle_gamma   90.00
#
_symmetry.space_group_name_H-M   'P 1'
#
loop_
_entity.id
_entity.type
_entity.pdbx_description
1 polymer ?
#
loop_
_entity_poly.entity_id
_entity_poly.type
_entity_poly.pdbx_seq_one_letter_code
_entity_poly.pdbx_strand_id
1 'polypeptide(L)'
;MTADSTLSSPAAAPGADYADTASAAYRATLKVIESVEPRIAAATRKELADQRDSLKLIASENYASPAVLLTMGTWLSDKYAEGTVGHRFYAGCQNVD
;
A
#
# COMPACT_ATOMS: atom_id res chain seq x y z
N MET A 1 -6.62 -3.86 -26.47
CA MET A 1 -5.88 -3.23 -25.39
C MET A 1 -4.56 -3.92 -25.19
N THR A 2 -3.53 -3.16 -25.10
CA THR A 2 -2.20 -3.72 -25.01
C THR A 2 -1.60 -3.48 -23.63
N ALA A 3 -2.40 -3.65 -22.62
CA ALA A 3 -1.95 -3.45 -21.26
C ALA A 3 -0.76 -4.31 -20.93
N ASP A 4 -0.58 -5.32 -21.70
CA ASP A 4 0.45 -6.25 -21.43
C ASP A 4 1.84 -5.72 -21.54
N SER A 5 2.06 -4.64 -22.32
CA SER A 5 3.39 -4.11 -22.44
C SER A 5 3.94 -3.64 -21.12
N THR A 6 3.08 -3.13 -20.22
CA THR A 6 3.52 -2.74 -18.88
C THR A 6 3.68 -3.93 -17.96
N LEU A 7 2.89 -4.98 -18.18
CA LEU A 7 2.98 -6.20 -17.35
C LEU A 7 4.12 -7.09 -17.77
N SER A 8 4.47 -7.09 -19.06
CA SER A 8 5.52 -7.95 -19.59
C SER A 8 6.91 -7.32 -19.49
N SER A 9 7.01 -6.02 -19.30
CA SER A 9 8.28 -5.33 -19.17
C SER A 9 8.71 -5.27 -17.72
N PRO A 10 10.01 -5.52 -17.45
CA PRO A 10 10.49 -5.32 -16.08
C PRO A 10 10.29 -3.86 -15.70
N ALA A 11 9.77 -3.65 -14.53
CA ALA A 11 9.61 -2.31 -14.01
C ALA A 11 10.98 -1.69 -13.77
N ALA A 12 11.16 -0.45 -14.17
CA ALA A 12 12.34 0.30 -13.81
C ALA A 12 12.32 0.55 -12.30
N ALA A 13 13.49 0.65 -11.69
CA ALA A 13 13.59 1.01 -10.29
C ALA A 13 12.95 2.39 -10.08
N PRO A 14 12.16 2.58 -9.01
CA PRO A 14 11.58 3.88 -8.72
C PRO A 14 12.66 4.94 -8.51
N GLY A 15 12.45 6.12 -9.06
CA GLY A 15 13.36 7.24 -8.93
C GLY A 15 12.93 8.25 -7.88
N ALA A 16 13.50 9.45 -7.96
CA ALA A 16 13.22 10.53 -7.00
C ALA A 16 11.74 10.91 -6.96
N ASP A 17 11.07 10.91 -8.14
CA ASP A 17 9.64 11.22 -8.20
C ASP A 17 8.79 10.25 -7.38
N TYR A 18 9.19 8.99 -7.34
CA TYR A 18 8.48 7.99 -6.55
C TYR A 18 8.50 8.36 -5.07
N ALA A 19 9.67 8.69 -4.53
CA ALA A 19 9.80 9.03 -3.12
C ALA A 19 9.01 10.29 -2.77
N ASP A 20 9.09 11.32 -3.61
CA ASP A 20 8.36 12.58 -3.38
C ASP A 20 6.85 12.36 -3.47
N THR A 21 6.41 11.60 -4.45
CA THR A 21 4.99 11.31 -4.63
C THR A 21 4.45 10.49 -3.46
N ALA A 22 5.20 9.48 -3.03
CA ALA A 22 4.80 8.68 -1.88
C ALA A 22 4.70 9.52 -0.60
N SER A 23 5.67 10.41 -0.37
CA SER A 23 5.63 11.31 0.78
C SER A 23 4.41 12.22 0.75
N ALA A 24 4.08 12.77 -0.42
CA ALA A 24 2.89 13.61 -0.57
C ALA A 24 1.62 12.80 -0.31
N ALA A 25 1.55 11.56 -0.79
CA ALA A 25 0.39 10.69 -0.58
C ALA A 25 0.20 10.38 0.90
N TYR A 26 1.28 10.08 1.62
CA TYR A 26 1.19 9.80 3.05
C TYR A 26 0.74 11.05 3.83
N ARG A 27 1.27 12.22 3.49
CA ARG A 27 0.85 13.45 4.15
C ARG A 27 -0.65 13.71 3.94
N ALA A 28 -1.14 13.51 2.72
CA ALA A 28 -2.55 13.66 2.42
C ALA A 28 -3.40 12.63 3.16
N THR A 29 -2.97 11.39 3.16
CA THR A 29 -3.66 10.30 3.87
C THR A 29 -3.76 10.60 5.37
N LEU A 30 -2.68 11.05 5.98
CA LEU A 30 -2.67 11.36 7.42
C LEU A 30 -3.60 12.52 7.74
N LYS A 31 -3.74 13.49 6.83
CA LYS A 31 -4.71 14.58 7.03
C LYS A 31 -6.14 14.07 7.00
N VAL A 32 -6.46 13.14 6.11
CA VAL A 32 -7.79 12.53 6.07
C VAL A 32 -8.07 11.80 7.36
N ILE A 33 -7.14 10.98 7.82
CA ILE A 33 -7.29 10.23 9.07
C ILE A 33 -7.44 11.18 10.26
N GLU A 34 -6.62 12.22 10.30
CA GLU A 34 -6.64 13.21 11.39
C GLU A 34 -7.99 13.91 11.48
N SER A 35 -8.64 14.15 10.35
CA SER A 35 -9.94 14.83 10.34
C SER A 35 -11.04 13.99 10.98
N VAL A 36 -10.84 12.67 11.05
CA VAL A 36 -11.82 11.75 11.64
C VAL A 36 -11.42 11.33 13.04
N GLU A 37 -10.15 10.95 13.23
CA GLU A 37 -9.64 10.50 14.52
C GLU A 37 -8.17 10.90 14.67
N PRO A 38 -7.91 12.04 15.29
CA PRO A 38 -6.53 12.56 15.45
C PRO A 38 -5.59 11.60 16.17
N ARG A 39 -6.10 10.78 17.10
CA ARG A 39 -5.27 9.85 17.85
C ARG A 39 -4.68 8.76 16.95
N ILE A 40 -5.41 8.34 15.93
CA ILE A 40 -4.91 7.34 14.99
C ILE A 40 -3.83 7.96 14.11
N ALA A 41 -4.03 9.18 13.65
CA ALA A 41 -3.01 9.87 12.88
C ALA A 41 -1.73 10.07 13.70
N ALA A 42 -1.86 10.45 14.95
CA ALA A 42 -0.72 10.64 15.84
C ALA A 42 0.02 9.31 16.08
N ALA A 43 -0.71 8.23 16.32
CA ALA A 43 -0.12 6.90 16.49
C ALA A 43 0.61 6.44 15.24
N THR A 44 0.03 6.72 14.08
CA THR A 44 0.64 6.34 12.79
C THR A 44 1.94 7.09 12.56
N ARG A 45 1.97 8.39 12.86
CA ARG A 45 3.21 9.18 12.76
C ARG A 45 4.27 8.67 13.72
N LYS A 46 3.86 8.33 14.93
CA LYS A 46 4.80 7.80 15.93
C LYS A 46 5.36 6.46 15.50
N GLU A 47 4.53 5.61 14.92
CA GLU A 47 5.00 4.31 14.44
C GLU A 47 6.08 4.49 13.36
N LEU A 48 5.89 5.43 12.44
CA LEU A 48 6.91 5.71 11.44
C LEU A 48 8.22 6.16 12.08
N ALA A 49 8.15 7.05 13.06
CA ALA A 49 9.33 7.50 13.78
C ALA A 49 10.04 6.34 14.48
N ASP A 50 9.27 5.47 15.13
CA ASP A 50 9.83 4.30 15.82
C ASP A 50 10.51 3.34 14.85
N GLN A 51 9.90 3.12 13.67
CA GLN A 51 10.49 2.25 12.66
C GLN A 51 11.80 2.81 12.10
N ARG A 52 11.92 4.13 12.03
CA ARG A 52 13.15 4.77 11.56
C ARG A 52 14.25 4.73 12.60
N ASP A 53 13.90 4.71 13.87
CA ASP A 53 14.86 4.77 14.97
C ASP A 53 15.28 3.40 15.49
N SER A 54 14.59 2.33 15.11
CA SER A 54 14.80 1.00 15.68
C SER A 54 15.03 -0.03 14.60
N LEU A 55 15.85 -1.03 14.91
CA LEU A 55 16.01 -2.20 14.07
C LEU A 55 15.11 -3.30 14.62
N LYS A 56 14.15 -3.77 13.80
CA LYS A 56 13.24 -4.82 14.21
C LYS A 56 13.79 -6.18 13.86
N LEU A 57 14.06 -6.99 14.88
CA LEU A 57 14.64 -8.31 14.69
C LEU A 57 13.65 -9.46 14.84
N ILE A 58 12.35 -9.13 14.93
CA ILE A 58 11.30 -10.14 14.99
C ILE A 58 11.05 -10.68 13.60
N ALA A 59 11.13 -12.00 13.43
CA ALA A 59 11.01 -12.63 12.12
C ALA A 59 9.63 -12.46 11.48
N SER A 60 8.61 -12.17 12.27
CA SER A 60 7.24 -12.00 11.77
C SER A 60 6.97 -10.63 11.17
N GLU A 61 7.89 -9.68 11.29
CA GLU A 61 7.68 -8.32 10.78
C GLU A 61 8.64 -8.01 9.66
N ASN A 62 8.14 -7.30 8.68
CA ASN A 62 8.93 -6.85 7.54
C ASN A 62 8.40 -5.50 7.07
N TYR A 63 9.29 -4.67 6.53
CA TYR A 63 8.88 -3.36 6.02
C TYR A 63 8.37 -3.50 4.60
N ALA A 64 7.13 -3.08 4.39
CA ALA A 64 6.55 -3.06 3.05
C ALA A 64 6.93 -1.74 2.35
N SER A 65 7.00 -1.79 1.01
CA SER A 65 7.25 -0.58 0.23
C SER A 65 6.06 0.37 0.31
N PRO A 66 6.28 1.67 0.08
CA PRO A 66 5.17 2.62 0.00
C PRO A 66 4.11 2.21 -1.02
N ALA A 67 4.51 1.71 -2.19
CA ALA A 67 3.55 1.28 -3.22
C ALA A 67 2.63 0.17 -2.70
N VAL A 68 3.18 -0.80 -1.97
CA VAL A 68 2.38 -1.87 -1.39
C VAL A 68 1.44 -1.34 -0.33
N LEU A 69 1.94 -0.52 0.59
CA LEU A 69 1.11 0.04 1.66
C LEU A 69 -0.02 0.90 1.11
N LEU A 70 0.27 1.72 0.10
CA LEU A 70 -0.73 2.59 -0.49
C LEU A 70 -1.77 1.79 -1.29
N THR A 71 -1.35 0.69 -1.92
CA THR A 71 -2.30 -0.20 -2.61
C THR A 71 -3.28 -0.80 -1.61
N MET A 72 -2.81 -1.18 -0.44
CA MET A 72 -3.67 -1.75 0.61
C MET A 72 -4.70 -0.75 1.12
N GLY A 73 -4.45 0.53 0.98
CA GLY A 73 -5.38 1.58 1.39
C GLY A 73 -6.37 2.00 0.31
N THR A 74 -6.46 1.26 -0.79
CA THR A 74 -7.38 1.58 -1.88
C THR A 74 -8.66 0.74 -1.80
N TRP A 75 -9.53 0.93 -2.79
CA TRP A 75 -10.81 0.21 -2.87
C TRP A 75 -10.65 -1.29 -3.07
N LEU A 76 -9.44 -1.77 -3.42
CA LEU A 76 -9.17 -3.20 -3.46
C LEU A 76 -9.38 -3.84 -2.08
N SER A 77 -9.19 -3.08 -1.02
CA SER A 77 -9.43 -3.55 0.36
C SER A 77 -10.89 -3.86 0.64
N ASP A 78 -11.81 -3.37 -0.18
CA ASP A 78 -13.24 -3.67 -0.03
C ASP A 78 -13.61 -5.04 -0.58
N LYS A 79 -12.69 -5.70 -1.29
CA LYS A 79 -13.00 -6.94 -1.99
C LYS A 79 -12.72 -8.16 -1.15
N TYR A 80 -13.63 -9.11 -1.24
CA TYR A 80 -13.45 -10.45 -0.71
C TYR A 80 -13.08 -11.35 -1.90
N ALA A 81 -11.85 -11.82 -1.94
CA ALA A 81 -11.30 -12.47 -3.12
C ALA A 81 -10.84 -13.90 -2.82
N GLU A 82 -11.63 -14.62 -2.04
CA GLU A 82 -11.33 -15.99 -1.66
C GLU A 82 -11.21 -16.87 -2.90
N GLY A 83 -10.16 -17.69 -2.94
CA GLY A 83 -9.85 -18.52 -4.09
C GLY A 83 -8.52 -18.14 -4.72
N THR A 84 -8.34 -18.49 -5.98
CA THR A 84 -7.13 -18.19 -6.75
C THR A 84 -7.50 -17.49 -8.04
N VAL A 85 -6.50 -16.95 -8.74
CA VAL A 85 -6.73 -16.24 -9.99
C VAL A 85 -7.52 -17.14 -10.96
N GLY A 86 -8.61 -16.60 -11.50
CA GLY A 86 -9.50 -17.34 -12.40
C GLY A 86 -10.43 -18.32 -11.69
N HIS A 87 -10.26 -18.55 -10.39
CA HIS A 87 -11.03 -19.53 -9.63
C HIS A 87 -11.47 -18.94 -8.30
N ARG A 88 -12.26 -17.86 -8.37
CA ARG A 88 -12.76 -17.16 -7.19
C ARG A 88 -14.11 -17.72 -6.76
N PHE A 89 -14.34 -17.72 -5.45
CA PHE A 89 -15.63 -18.14 -4.91
C PHE A 89 -16.71 -17.10 -5.16
N TYR A 90 -16.34 -15.82 -5.27
CA TYR A 90 -17.29 -14.72 -5.39
C TYR A 90 -17.14 -14.03 -6.72
N ALA A 91 -18.25 -13.54 -7.26
CA ALA A 91 -18.25 -12.73 -8.47
C ALA A 91 -17.63 -11.34 -8.19
N GLY A 92 -17.20 -10.69 -9.25
CA GLY A 92 -16.71 -9.31 -9.14
C GLY A 92 -15.24 -9.19 -8.77
N CYS A 93 -14.44 -10.23 -8.98
CA CYS A 93 -13.02 -10.22 -8.63
C CYS A 93 -12.10 -10.04 -9.85
N GLN A 94 -12.64 -9.62 -10.99
CA GLN A 94 -11.85 -9.52 -12.20
C GLN A 94 -10.71 -8.52 -12.09
N ASN A 95 -10.86 -7.45 -11.31
CA ASN A 95 -9.78 -6.48 -11.12
C ASN A 95 -8.74 -6.95 -10.10
N VAL A 96 -9.15 -7.80 -9.18
CA VAL A 96 -8.21 -8.43 -8.25
C VAL A 96 -7.29 -9.38 -8.99
N ASP A 97 -7.84 -10.11 -9.93
CA ASP A 97 -7.08 -11.06 -10.74
C ASP A 97 -6.12 -10.36 -11.69
#